data_e272caa06375b6c124ebd674c5677088
#
_entry.id   e272caa06375b6c124ebd674c5677088
#
_cell.length_a   1.000
_cell.length_b   1.000
_cell.length_c   1.000
_cell.angle_alpha   90.00
_cell.angle_beta   90.00
_cell.angle_gamma   90.00
#
_symmetry.space_group_name_H-M   'P 1'
#
loop_
_entity.id
_entity.type
_entity.pdbx_description
1 polymer ?
#
loop_
_entity_poly.entity_id
_entity_poly.type
_entity_poly.pdbx_seq_one_letter_code
_entity_poly.pdbx_strand_id
1 'polypeptide(L)'
;MSKKFSVPTAAKTPLILYGRHAVTAALANPERKIAKLLCTAENAPEAKKICAARGLPEAAVNIVDRREIDRILPRDAVHQGFALYCSELPEYSLEDICILAADKPDCHLLILDQVTDPQNIGAVIRSCVAFDTLALIMQDKNAPAETGAMAKAAAGTIEYLPVCRVTNLSRAVNRLKEAGFWTVGXXXXXXXXQTTIDKMNKGGKIAIIMGSEGKGMRRLVEESCDMTVRLPISGRVESLNVSTAAAIALYEVSKK
;
A
#
# COMPACT_ATOMS: atom_id res chain seq x y z
N MET A 1 -3.77 33.57 18.34
CA MET A 1 -2.95 33.40 17.11
C MET A 1 -3.69 32.49 16.15
N SER A 2 -4.21 33.06 15.08
CA SER A 2 -5.04 32.37 14.09
C SER A 2 -4.15 31.54 13.17
N LYS A 3 -4.33 30.23 13.14
CA LYS A 3 -3.67 29.37 12.16
C LYS A 3 -4.28 29.66 10.79
N LYS A 4 -3.50 30.22 9.91
CA LYS A 4 -3.92 30.42 8.53
C LYS A 4 -3.95 29.07 7.83
N PHE A 5 -5.15 28.63 7.49
CA PHE A 5 -5.31 27.46 6.62
C PHE A 5 -4.91 27.88 5.21
N SER A 6 -3.94 27.20 4.65
CA SER A 6 -3.56 27.44 3.25
C SER A 6 -4.70 26.92 2.35
N VAL A 7 -5.12 27.75 1.43
CA VAL A 7 -6.12 27.38 0.43
C VAL A 7 -5.48 26.37 -0.53
N PRO A 8 -6.10 25.23 -0.78
CA PRO A 8 -5.54 24.28 -1.73
C PRO A 8 -5.56 24.87 -3.13
N THR A 9 -4.43 24.90 -3.77
CA THR A 9 -4.31 25.33 -5.15
C THR A 9 -4.57 24.11 -6.06
N ALA A 10 -5.43 24.33 -7.04
CA ALA A 10 -5.81 23.41 -8.13
C ALA A 10 -6.72 22.27 -7.67
N ALA A 11 -7.82 22.12 -8.38
CA ALA A 11 -8.76 21.03 -8.18
C ALA A 11 -8.07 19.70 -8.49
N LYS A 12 -7.77 18.94 -7.44
CA LYS A 12 -7.23 17.59 -7.63
C LYS A 12 -8.31 16.74 -8.31
N THR A 13 -7.90 15.92 -9.28
CA THR A 13 -8.78 14.94 -9.88
C THR A 13 -9.40 14.10 -8.75
N PRO A 14 -10.73 13.97 -8.71
CA PRO A 14 -11.34 13.21 -7.61
C PRO A 14 -10.89 11.77 -7.61
N LEU A 15 -10.71 11.20 -6.42
CA LEU A 15 -10.39 9.79 -6.29
C LEU A 15 -11.65 8.99 -6.55
N ILE A 16 -11.57 8.06 -7.49
CA ILE A 16 -12.67 7.15 -7.81
C ILE A 16 -12.16 5.71 -7.64
N LEU A 17 -12.69 5.02 -6.66
CA LEU A 17 -12.41 3.60 -6.47
C LEU A 17 -13.41 2.79 -7.29
N TYR A 18 -13.00 1.58 -7.71
CA TYR A 18 -13.88 0.71 -8.47
C TYR A 18 -13.58 -0.76 -8.18
N GLY A 19 -14.54 -1.60 -8.45
CA GLY A 19 -14.45 -3.03 -8.15
C GLY A 19 -15.13 -3.36 -6.83
N ARG A 20 -15.67 -4.56 -6.74
CA ARG A 20 -16.47 -4.97 -5.58
C ARG A 20 -15.69 -4.88 -4.28
N HIS A 21 -14.52 -5.50 -4.21
CA HIS A 21 -13.75 -5.56 -2.97
C HIS A 21 -13.27 -4.19 -2.53
N ALA A 22 -12.75 -3.40 -3.48
CA ALA A 22 -12.23 -2.06 -3.16
C ALA A 22 -13.35 -1.15 -2.65
N VAL A 23 -14.49 -1.14 -3.35
CA VAL A 23 -15.60 -0.24 -3.02
C VAL A 23 -16.28 -0.65 -1.72
N THR A 24 -16.58 -1.94 -1.55
CA THR A 24 -17.30 -2.36 -0.33
C THR A 24 -16.43 -2.17 0.92
N ALA A 25 -15.12 -2.39 0.82
CA ALA A 25 -14.22 -2.15 1.94
C ALA A 25 -14.14 -0.65 2.29
N ALA A 26 -14.05 0.21 1.27
CA ALA A 26 -14.01 1.66 1.50
C ALA A 26 -15.32 2.18 2.10
N LEU A 27 -16.46 1.68 1.62
CA LEU A 27 -17.76 2.05 2.19
C LEU A 27 -17.86 1.68 3.67
N ALA A 28 -17.26 0.55 4.05
CA ALA A 28 -17.30 0.10 5.44
C ALA A 28 -16.33 0.85 6.34
N ASN A 29 -15.38 1.59 5.78
CA ASN A 29 -14.33 2.26 6.55
C ASN A 29 -14.77 3.66 6.97
N PRO A 30 -15.00 3.92 8.27
CA PRO A 30 -15.45 5.25 8.71
C PRO A 30 -14.42 6.36 8.47
N GLU A 31 -13.16 6.03 8.21
CA GLU A 31 -12.13 7.02 7.90
C GLU A 31 -12.26 7.58 6.47
N ARG A 32 -13.01 6.89 5.60
CA ARG A 32 -13.27 7.39 4.25
C ARG A 32 -14.46 8.34 4.27
N LYS A 33 -14.29 9.53 3.71
CA LYS A 33 -15.41 10.42 3.45
C LYS A 33 -15.99 10.06 2.10
N ILE A 34 -17.25 9.68 2.09
CA ILE A 34 -17.95 9.20 0.89
C ILE A 34 -18.67 10.39 0.25
N ALA A 35 -18.34 10.68 -1.00
CA ALA A 35 -19.01 11.73 -1.74
C ALA A 35 -20.20 11.19 -2.55
N LYS A 36 -20.00 10.06 -3.25
CA LYS A 36 -21.03 9.54 -4.16
C LYS A 36 -20.71 8.09 -4.50
N LEU A 37 -21.69 7.22 -4.36
CA LEU A 37 -21.57 5.83 -4.78
C LEU A 37 -22.42 5.60 -6.02
N LEU A 38 -21.84 5.04 -7.07
CA LEU A 38 -22.55 4.56 -8.24
C LEU A 38 -22.52 3.04 -8.24
N CYS A 39 -23.68 2.40 -8.38
CA CYS A 39 -23.71 0.95 -8.51
C CYS A 39 -24.85 0.53 -9.44
N THR A 40 -24.71 -0.67 -9.99
CA THR A 40 -25.78 -1.26 -10.80
C THR A 40 -26.90 -1.75 -9.88
N ALA A 41 -28.09 -1.95 -10.46
CA ALA A 41 -29.26 -2.38 -9.70
C ALA A 41 -29.01 -3.69 -8.93
N GLU A 42 -28.26 -4.62 -9.53
CA GLU A 42 -27.97 -5.90 -8.87
C GLU A 42 -27.10 -5.76 -7.64
N ASN A 43 -26.28 -4.69 -7.57
CA ASN A 43 -25.38 -4.43 -6.45
C ASN A 43 -26.00 -3.54 -5.39
N ALA A 44 -27.14 -2.92 -5.67
CA ALA A 44 -27.77 -1.94 -4.77
C ALA A 44 -28.12 -2.52 -3.39
N PRO A 45 -28.66 -3.75 -3.28
CA PRO A 45 -28.97 -4.28 -1.93
C PRO A 45 -27.74 -4.38 -1.03
N GLU A 46 -26.62 -4.86 -1.56
CA GLU A 46 -25.37 -4.95 -0.79
C GLU A 46 -24.86 -3.56 -0.40
N ALA A 47 -24.88 -2.63 -1.36
CA ALA A 47 -24.42 -1.25 -1.12
C ALA A 47 -25.26 -0.56 -0.04
N LYS A 48 -26.57 -0.71 -0.11
CA LYS A 48 -27.49 -0.11 0.86
C LYS A 48 -27.28 -0.68 2.26
N LYS A 49 -27.04 -1.97 2.36
CA LYS A 49 -26.77 -2.64 3.64
C LYS A 49 -25.50 -2.08 4.30
N ILE A 50 -24.42 -1.94 3.53
CA ILE A 50 -23.16 -1.42 4.05
C ILE A 50 -23.33 0.05 4.45
N CYS A 51 -23.97 0.84 3.61
CA CYS A 51 -24.21 2.26 3.90
C CYS A 51 -25.04 2.43 5.18
N ALA A 52 -26.09 1.63 5.34
CA ALA A 52 -26.95 1.69 6.53
C ALA A 52 -26.16 1.35 7.79
N ALA A 53 -25.33 0.31 7.73
CA ALA A 53 -24.51 -0.11 8.88
C ALA A 53 -23.55 0.99 9.31
N ARG A 54 -23.13 1.83 8.39
CA ARG A 54 -22.20 2.92 8.65
C ARG A 54 -22.90 4.23 8.97
N GLY A 55 -24.22 4.29 8.82
CA GLY A 55 -25.00 5.51 9.09
C GLY A 55 -25.09 6.48 7.91
N LEU A 56 -24.80 6.01 6.70
CA LEU A 56 -24.97 6.84 5.50
C LEU A 56 -26.42 6.79 5.03
N PRO A 57 -26.96 7.91 4.50
CA PRO A 57 -28.34 7.91 4.00
C PRO A 57 -28.48 7.08 2.72
N GLU A 58 -29.70 6.60 2.45
CA GLU A 58 -29.99 5.89 1.22
C GLU A 58 -29.69 6.72 -0.04
N ALA A 59 -29.84 8.04 0.08
CA ALA A 59 -29.54 8.94 -1.04
C ALA A 59 -28.09 8.91 -1.49
N ALA A 60 -27.17 8.38 -0.67
CA ALA A 60 -25.77 8.21 -1.07
C ALA A 60 -25.61 7.15 -2.15
N VAL A 61 -26.58 6.22 -2.28
CA VAL A 61 -26.52 5.13 -3.26
C VAL A 61 -27.23 5.58 -4.55
N ASN A 62 -26.51 5.70 -5.63
CA ASN A 62 -27.03 6.08 -6.94
C ASN A 62 -27.03 4.87 -7.86
N ILE A 63 -28.22 4.38 -8.20
CA ILE A 63 -28.35 3.22 -9.08
C ILE A 63 -28.27 3.71 -10.52
N VAL A 64 -27.29 3.18 -11.25
CA VAL A 64 -27.00 3.59 -12.64
C VAL A 64 -26.81 2.34 -13.49
N ASP A 65 -26.77 2.52 -14.81
CA ASP A 65 -26.43 1.39 -15.64
C ASP A 65 -24.90 1.31 -15.80
N ARG A 66 -24.46 0.16 -16.31
CA ARG A 66 -23.05 -0.15 -16.43
C ARG A 66 -22.30 0.86 -17.31
N ARG A 67 -22.97 1.39 -18.35
CA ARG A 67 -22.37 2.37 -19.26
C ARG A 67 -21.98 3.67 -18.54
N GLU A 68 -22.77 4.10 -17.56
CA GLU A 68 -22.46 5.31 -16.82
C GLU A 68 -21.18 5.14 -16.02
N ILE A 69 -20.96 3.95 -15.45
CA ILE A 69 -19.72 3.66 -14.74
C ILE A 69 -18.55 3.59 -15.72
N ASP A 70 -18.75 2.94 -16.87
CA ASP A 70 -17.71 2.85 -17.91
C ASP A 70 -17.19 4.23 -18.32
N ARG A 71 -18.08 5.23 -18.39
CA ARG A 71 -17.71 6.57 -18.86
C ARG A 71 -16.74 7.31 -17.93
N ILE A 72 -16.78 7.02 -16.64
CA ILE A 72 -15.99 7.78 -15.66
C ILE A 72 -14.68 7.07 -15.27
N LEU A 73 -14.44 5.86 -15.78
CA LEU A 73 -13.28 5.05 -15.42
C LEU A 73 -12.36 4.85 -16.61
N PRO A 74 -11.11 4.46 -16.37
CA PRO A 74 -10.23 4.08 -17.48
C PRO A 74 -10.85 2.97 -18.31
N ARG A 75 -10.49 2.94 -19.59
CA ARG A 75 -11.11 2.07 -20.60
C ARG A 75 -11.06 0.59 -20.23
N ASP A 76 -10.00 0.17 -19.60
CA ASP A 76 -9.76 -1.24 -19.24
C ASP A 76 -10.14 -1.58 -17.79
N ALA A 77 -10.78 -0.65 -17.07
CA ALA A 77 -11.13 -0.87 -15.67
C ALA A 77 -12.19 -1.94 -15.54
N VAL A 78 -11.93 -2.93 -14.70
CA VAL A 78 -12.89 -4.00 -14.36
C VAL A 78 -13.62 -3.56 -13.10
N HIS A 79 -14.78 -2.90 -13.25
CA HIS A 79 -15.45 -2.25 -12.12
C HIS A 79 -16.51 -3.11 -11.43
N GLN A 80 -16.96 -4.18 -12.04
CA GLN A 80 -17.92 -5.11 -11.43
C GLN A 80 -19.22 -4.41 -10.94
N GLY A 81 -19.59 -3.31 -11.60
CA GLY A 81 -20.81 -2.58 -11.28
C GLY A 81 -20.72 -1.67 -10.05
N PHE A 82 -19.51 -1.27 -9.64
CA PHE A 82 -19.29 -0.38 -8.51
C PHE A 82 -18.26 0.70 -8.83
N ALA A 83 -18.59 1.96 -8.52
CA ALA A 83 -17.63 3.07 -8.52
C ALA A 83 -17.94 4.00 -7.36
N LEU A 84 -16.91 4.49 -6.68
CA LEU A 84 -17.06 5.27 -5.47
C LEU A 84 -16.18 6.51 -5.53
N TYR A 85 -16.81 7.67 -5.44
CA TYR A 85 -16.10 8.94 -5.23
C TYR A 85 -15.89 9.11 -3.72
N CYS A 86 -14.64 9.21 -3.31
CA CYS A 86 -14.34 9.30 -1.88
C CYS A 86 -13.03 10.04 -1.63
N SER A 87 -12.77 10.32 -0.36
CA SER A 87 -11.52 10.93 0.07
C SER A 87 -10.36 9.93 -0.01
N GLU A 88 -9.14 10.47 -0.05
CA GLU A 88 -7.95 9.66 0.18
C GLU A 88 -7.93 9.24 1.66
N LEU A 89 -7.21 8.15 1.94
CA LEU A 89 -7.02 7.70 3.32
C LEU A 89 -6.09 8.66 4.07
N PRO A 90 -6.25 8.78 5.39
CA PRO A 90 -5.32 9.57 6.19
C PRO A 90 -3.88 9.04 6.06
N GLU A 91 -2.92 9.95 6.01
CA GLU A 91 -1.51 9.58 5.96
C GLU A 91 -0.96 9.37 7.36
N TYR A 92 -0.02 8.43 7.48
CA TYR A 92 0.73 8.20 8.70
C TYR A 92 2.12 8.81 8.55
N SER A 93 2.60 9.48 9.59
CA SER A 93 3.99 9.94 9.62
C SER A 93 4.91 8.80 10.03
N LEU A 94 6.20 8.96 9.81
CA LEU A 94 7.17 7.98 10.25
C LEU A 94 7.14 7.81 11.79
N GLU A 95 6.94 8.91 12.51
CA GLU A 95 6.83 8.85 13.98
C GLU A 95 5.58 8.09 14.42
N ASP A 96 4.48 8.20 13.67
CA ASP A 96 3.28 7.39 13.94
C ASP A 96 3.62 5.90 13.85
N ILE A 97 4.40 5.51 12.84
CA ILE A 97 4.79 4.11 12.67
C ILE A 97 5.67 3.66 13.84
N CYS A 98 6.61 4.50 14.26
CA CYS A 98 7.45 4.18 15.42
C CYS A 98 6.62 3.99 16.68
N ILE A 99 5.59 4.82 16.87
CA ILE A 99 4.67 4.69 18.01
C ILE A 99 3.90 3.37 17.95
N LEU A 100 3.39 3.02 16.75
CA LEU A 100 2.67 1.75 16.58
C LEU A 100 3.56 0.55 16.92
N ALA A 101 4.86 0.65 16.63
CA ALA A 101 5.81 -0.45 16.84
C ALA A 101 6.35 -0.51 18.27
N ALA A 102 6.23 0.57 19.03
CA ALA A 102 6.99 0.74 20.29
C ALA A 102 6.72 -0.37 21.32
N ASP A 103 5.47 -0.81 21.41
CA ASP A 103 5.07 -1.82 22.41
C ASP A 103 5.07 -3.25 21.88
N LYS A 104 5.57 -3.45 20.66
CA LYS A 104 5.58 -4.78 20.02
C LYS A 104 6.99 -5.38 20.10
N PRO A 105 7.14 -6.57 20.67
CA PRO A 105 8.46 -7.21 20.64
C PRO A 105 8.84 -7.70 19.25
N ASP A 106 7.86 -8.09 18.44
CA ASP A 106 8.06 -8.57 17.09
C ASP A 106 7.09 -7.87 16.15
N CYS A 107 7.59 -7.34 15.03
CA CYS A 107 6.75 -6.81 13.96
C CYS A 107 7.62 -6.61 12.73
N HIS A 108 6.99 -6.36 11.58
CA HIS A 108 7.76 -6.06 10.39
C HIS A 108 7.10 -4.96 9.56
N LEU A 109 7.95 -4.25 8.84
CA LEU A 109 7.58 -3.17 7.90
C LEU A 109 8.08 -3.51 6.51
N LEU A 110 7.45 -2.92 5.51
CA LEU A 110 7.96 -2.97 4.14
C LEU A 110 8.22 -1.54 3.66
N ILE A 111 9.36 -1.33 3.04
CA ILE A 111 9.77 -0.05 2.46
C ILE A 111 10.02 -0.26 0.98
N LEU A 112 9.39 0.55 0.13
CA LEU A 112 9.56 0.46 -1.32
C LEU A 112 10.37 1.66 -1.81
N ASP A 113 11.43 1.38 -2.55
CA ASP A 113 12.28 2.40 -3.18
C ASP A 113 12.11 2.33 -4.69
N GLN A 114 11.72 3.42 -5.30
CA GLN A 114 11.60 3.55 -6.77
C GLN A 114 10.53 2.66 -7.39
N VAL A 115 9.54 2.22 -6.63
CA VAL A 115 8.40 1.48 -7.17
C VAL A 115 7.28 2.47 -7.44
N THR A 116 6.88 2.59 -8.71
CA THR A 116 5.97 3.65 -9.15
C THR A 116 4.68 3.15 -9.76
N ASP A 117 4.59 1.89 -10.14
CA ASP A 117 3.40 1.35 -10.79
C ASP A 117 2.28 1.11 -9.75
N PRO A 118 1.13 1.79 -9.89
CA PRO A 118 0.02 1.62 -8.93
C PRO A 118 -0.47 0.19 -8.80
N GLN A 119 -0.48 -0.60 -9.87
CA GLN A 119 -0.91 -2.00 -9.80
C GLN A 119 0.05 -2.83 -8.94
N ASN A 120 1.36 -2.62 -9.12
CA ASN A 120 2.35 -3.32 -8.28
C ASN A 120 2.19 -2.91 -6.81
N ILE A 121 2.00 -1.62 -6.54
CA ILE A 121 1.84 -1.15 -5.17
C ILE A 121 0.57 -1.74 -4.55
N GLY A 122 -0.53 -1.78 -5.30
CA GLY A 122 -1.76 -2.41 -4.81
C GLY A 122 -1.57 -3.87 -4.46
N ALA A 123 -0.90 -4.63 -5.33
CA ALA A 123 -0.60 -6.05 -5.08
C ALA A 123 0.30 -6.21 -3.85
N VAL A 124 1.27 -5.31 -3.68
CA VAL A 124 2.15 -5.32 -2.50
C VAL A 124 1.32 -5.07 -1.23
N ILE A 125 0.41 -4.10 -1.27
CA ILE A 125 -0.46 -3.79 -0.12
C ILE A 125 -1.26 -5.03 0.28
N ARG A 126 -1.81 -5.74 -0.70
CA ARG A 126 -2.58 -6.96 -0.43
C ARG A 126 -1.72 -8.00 0.30
N SER A 127 -0.47 -8.20 -0.14
CA SER A 127 0.45 -9.12 0.53
C SER A 127 0.83 -8.63 1.93
N CYS A 128 1.05 -7.33 2.09
CA CYS A 128 1.34 -6.75 3.41
C CYS A 128 0.24 -7.11 4.41
N VAL A 129 -1.00 -6.90 4.03
CA VAL A 129 -2.13 -7.19 4.92
C VAL A 129 -2.25 -8.69 5.17
N ALA A 130 -2.05 -9.50 4.13
CA ALA A 130 -2.13 -10.96 4.26
C ALA A 130 -1.11 -11.50 5.27
N PHE A 131 0.05 -10.85 5.39
CA PHE A 131 1.14 -11.32 6.26
C PHE A 131 1.37 -10.42 7.48
N ASP A 132 0.35 -9.66 7.86
CA ASP A 132 0.35 -8.84 9.09
C ASP A 132 1.47 -7.80 9.15
N THR A 133 1.85 -7.23 8.02
CA THR A 133 2.81 -6.13 7.97
C THR A 133 2.25 -4.92 8.72
N LEU A 134 3.05 -4.31 9.56
CA LEU A 134 2.60 -3.19 10.38
C LEU A 134 2.31 -1.94 9.55
N ALA A 135 3.14 -1.67 8.56
CA ALA A 135 3.00 -0.48 7.72
C ALA A 135 3.83 -0.62 6.45
N LEU A 136 3.44 0.16 5.44
CA LEU A 136 4.19 0.32 4.19
C LEU A 136 4.74 1.74 4.13
N ILE A 137 6.02 1.88 3.81
CA ILE A 137 6.69 3.18 3.70
C ILE A 137 7.16 3.36 2.26
N MET A 138 6.89 4.53 1.68
CA MET A 138 7.29 4.88 0.32
C MET A 138 7.87 6.28 0.29
N GLN A 139 8.63 6.60 -0.74
CA GLN A 139 9.12 7.95 -0.92
C GLN A 139 8.05 8.81 -1.60
N ASP A 140 7.83 9.99 -1.06
CA ASP A 140 6.75 10.88 -1.50
C ASP A 140 6.89 11.31 -2.96
N LYS A 141 8.11 11.67 -3.36
CA LYS A 141 8.37 12.27 -4.67
C LYS A 141 8.02 11.35 -5.84
N ASN A 142 8.34 10.07 -5.74
CA ASN A 142 8.21 9.14 -6.87
C ASN A 142 7.08 8.13 -6.71
N ALA A 143 6.51 8.01 -5.53
CA ALA A 143 5.41 7.06 -5.31
C ALA A 143 4.10 7.67 -5.82
N PRO A 144 3.27 6.90 -6.52
CA PRO A 144 1.99 7.44 -6.98
C PRO A 144 1.07 7.71 -5.81
N ALA A 145 0.19 8.69 -5.97
CA ALA A 145 -0.91 8.90 -5.05
C ALA A 145 -1.86 7.70 -5.11
N GLU A 146 -2.73 7.58 -4.12
CA GLU A 146 -3.76 6.55 -4.14
C GLU A 146 -4.62 6.71 -5.40
N THR A 147 -4.85 5.60 -6.10
CA THR A 147 -5.66 5.58 -7.34
C THR A 147 -6.65 4.43 -7.27
N GLY A 148 -7.64 4.49 -8.16
CA GLY A 148 -8.59 3.38 -8.31
C GLY A 148 -7.91 2.09 -8.72
N ALA A 149 -6.91 2.17 -9.61
CA ALA A 149 -6.16 0.98 -10.05
C ALA A 149 -5.39 0.34 -8.89
N MET A 150 -4.78 1.17 -8.03
CA MET A 150 -4.08 0.69 -6.84
C MET A 150 -5.06 -0.02 -5.88
N ALA A 151 -6.19 0.61 -5.62
CA ALA A 151 -7.21 0.04 -4.72
C ALA A 151 -7.80 -1.26 -5.29
N LYS A 152 -8.01 -1.31 -6.60
CA LYS A 152 -8.53 -2.53 -7.26
C LYS A 152 -7.53 -3.68 -7.09
N ALA A 153 -6.25 -3.42 -7.34
CA ALA A 153 -5.20 -4.44 -7.17
C ALA A 153 -5.05 -4.88 -5.71
N ALA A 154 -5.28 -3.96 -4.78
CA ALA A 154 -5.23 -4.27 -3.34
C ALA A 154 -6.45 -5.05 -2.86
N ALA A 155 -7.52 -5.09 -3.65
CA ALA A 155 -8.74 -5.87 -3.36
C ALA A 155 -9.33 -5.52 -1.98
N GLY A 156 -9.39 -4.23 -1.66
CA GLY A 156 -9.97 -3.74 -0.41
C GLY A 156 -9.01 -3.68 0.77
N THR A 157 -7.84 -4.28 0.67
CA THR A 157 -6.91 -4.34 1.81
C THR A 157 -6.25 -3.01 2.12
N ILE A 158 -6.28 -2.05 1.17
CA ILE A 158 -5.70 -0.72 1.40
C ILE A 158 -6.34 -0.04 2.62
N GLU A 159 -7.57 -0.42 2.96
CA GLU A 159 -8.28 0.15 4.11
C GLU A 159 -7.68 -0.26 5.45
N TYR A 160 -6.85 -1.29 5.47
CA TYR A 160 -6.32 -1.87 6.71
C TYR A 160 -4.84 -1.59 6.96
N LEU A 161 -4.12 -1.02 6.00
CA LEU A 161 -2.67 -0.89 6.09
C LEU A 161 -2.26 0.57 6.28
N PRO A 162 -1.59 0.91 7.37
CA PRO A 162 -0.98 2.25 7.47
C PRO A 162 0.05 2.45 6.36
N VAL A 163 -0.07 3.56 5.64
CA VAL A 163 0.87 3.93 4.57
C VAL A 163 1.51 5.25 4.95
N CYS A 164 2.83 5.28 4.92
CA CYS A 164 3.63 6.44 5.28
C CYS A 164 4.44 6.87 4.06
N ARG A 165 4.41 8.16 3.75
CA ARG A 165 5.22 8.73 2.67
C ARG A 165 6.27 9.64 3.27
N VAL A 166 7.53 9.42 2.88
CA VAL A 166 8.66 10.19 3.42
C VAL A 166 9.38 10.89 2.27
N THR A 167 10.05 12.00 2.58
CA THR A 167 10.81 12.73 1.56
C THR A 167 12.18 12.10 1.31
N ASN A 168 12.75 11.41 2.30
CA ASN A 168 14.10 10.86 2.21
C ASN A 168 14.10 9.46 2.82
N LEU A 169 14.21 8.43 1.96
CA LEU A 169 14.17 7.04 2.43
C LEU A 169 15.40 6.66 3.24
N SER A 170 16.60 7.11 2.87
CA SER A 170 17.78 6.74 3.66
C SER A 170 17.71 7.31 5.07
N ARG A 171 17.19 8.53 5.21
CA ARG A 171 16.96 9.13 6.53
C ARG A 171 15.90 8.32 7.30
N ALA A 172 14.84 7.89 6.61
CA ALA A 172 13.78 7.08 7.24
C ALA A 172 14.33 5.75 7.73
N VAL A 173 15.18 5.09 6.94
CA VAL A 173 15.81 3.83 7.34
C VAL A 173 16.64 4.04 8.61
N ASN A 174 17.43 5.11 8.66
CA ASN A 174 18.24 5.41 9.84
C ASN A 174 17.38 5.70 11.07
N ARG A 175 16.26 6.40 10.89
CA ARG A 175 15.32 6.66 12.00
C ARG A 175 14.72 5.35 12.53
N LEU A 176 14.38 4.43 11.65
CA LEU A 176 13.85 3.13 12.05
C LEU A 176 14.88 2.30 12.83
N LYS A 177 16.15 2.39 12.43
CA LYS A 177 17.23 1.73 13.19
C LYS A 177 17.28 2.26 14.62
N GLU A 178 17.14 3.58 14.79
CA GLU A 178 17.08 4.18 16.12
C GLU A 178 15.89 3.68 16.95
N ALA A 179 14.80 3.33 16.27
CA ALA A 179 13.59 2.81 16.91
C ALA A 179 13.64 1.30 17.17
N GLY A 180 14.77 0.68 16.87
CA GLY A 180 14.97 -0.74 17.17
C GLY A 180 14.72 -1.70 16.02
N PHE A 181 14.54 -1.19 14.82
CA PHE A 181 14.35 -2.05 13.65
C PHE A 181 15.68 -2.53 13.09
N TRP A 182 15.75 -3.80 12.78
CA TRP A 182 16.81 -4.38 11.96
C TRP A 182 16.42 -4.19 10.50
N THR A 183 17.22 -3.46 9.75
CA THR A 183 16.86 -3.06 8.38
C THR A 183 17.58 -3.95 7.36
N VAL A 184 16.79 -4.54 6.44
CA VAL A 184 17.24 -5.60 5.54
C VAL A 184 16.87 -5.22 4.10
N GLY A 185 17.87 -5.06 3.25
CA GLY A 185 17.61 -4.80 1.83
C GLY A 185 17.43 -6.10 1.05
N UNK A 186 16.35 -6.27 0.34
CA UNK A 186 16.13 -7.38 -0.48
C UNK A 186 16.78 -7.09 -1.82
N UNK A 187 17.85 -7.53 -2.21
CA UNK A 187 18.48 -7.45 -3.44
C UNK A 187 17.88 -8.49 -4.36
N UNK A 188 17.43 -8.24 -5.50
CA UNK A 188 16.82 -9.10 -6.51
C UNK A 188 17.85 -9.59 -7.45
N UNK A 189 19.08 -9.14 -7.34
CA UNK A 189 20.12 -9.56 -8.23
C UNK A 189 20.93 -10.65 -7.59
N UNK A 190 21.47 -11.37 -8.39
CA UNK A 190 22.23 -12.49 -7.99
C UNK A 190 23.63 -12.01 -7.67
N UNK A 191 23.82 -11.45 -6.72
CA UNK A 191 25.10 -11.13 -6.24
C UNK A 191 25.58 -12.20 -5.34
N UNK A 192 26.64 -12.47 -5.44
CA UNK A 192 27.12 -13.64 -4.73
C UNK A 192 27.47 -13.33 -3.34
N UNK A 193 27.56 -13.96 -2.67
CA UNK A 193 27.99 -13.86 -1.37
C UNK A 193 27.05 -13.27 -0.36
N GLN A 194 25.94 -13.19 -0.68
CA GLN A 194 24.97 -12.66 0.28
C GLN A 194 24.14 -13.80 0.86
N THR A 195 23.75 -13.61 2.12
CA THR A 195 22.85 -14.54 2.82
C THR A 195 21.47 -14.53 2.12
N THR A 196 20.85 -15.69 2.02
CA THR A 196 19.48 -15.78 1.52
C THR A 196 18.50 -15.45 2.65
N ILE A 197 17.32 -14.95 2.27
CA ILE A 197 16.35 -14.45 3.25
C ILE A 197 15.89 -15.55 4.23
N ASP A 198 15.85 -16.79 3.78
CA ASP A 198 15.42 -17.91 4.63
C ASP A 198 16.38 -18.17 5.78
N LYS A 199 17.62 -17.73 5.66
CA LYS A 199 18.66 -17.96 6.69
C LYS A 199 18.84 -16.81 7.67
N MET A 200 18.17 -15.67 7.43
CA MET A 200 18.34 -14.56 8.35
C MET A 200 17.51 -14.74 9.63
N ASN A 201 17.93 -14.09 10.71
CA ASN A 201 17.18 -14.08 11.97
C ASN A 201 15.91 -13.27 11.79
N LYS A 202 14.77 -13.83 12.14
CA LYS A 202 13.45 -13.22 11.94
C LYS A 202 12.81 -12.71 13.23
N GLY A 203 13.53 -12.75 14.34
CA GLY A 203 13.02 -12.23 15.61
C GLY A 203 13.14 -10.71 15.69
N GLY A 204 12.30 -10.10 16.50
CA GLY A 204 12.35 -8.68 16.76
C GLY A 204 11.63 -7.85 15.70
N LYS A 205 12.04 -6.59 15.61
CA LYS A 205 11.46 -5.63 14.65
C LYS A 205 12.29 -5.62 13.38
N ILE A 206 11.68 -5.93 12.25
CA ILE A 206 12.37 -6.05 10.96
C ILE A 206 11.76 -5.09 9.97
N ALA A 207 12.59 -4.31 9.27
CA ALA A 207 12.15 -3.50 8.14
C ALA A 207 12.80 -4.06 6.88
N ILE A 208 11.97 -4.50 5.92
CA ILE A 208 12.43 -5.01 4.63
C ILE A 208 12.39 -3.85 3.63
N ILE A 209 13.48 -3.60 2.94
CA ILE A 209 13.55 -2.56 1.92
C ILE A 209 13.71 -3.22 0.54
N MET A 210 12.87 -2.83 -0.41
CA MET A 210 12.91 -3.37 -1.77
C MET A 210 12.94 -2.25 -2.79
N GLY A 211 13.69 -2.46 -3.84
CA GLY A 211 13.74 -1.53 -4.96
C GLY A 211 12.89 -2.01 -6.13
N SER A 212 12.83 -1.20 -7.18
CA SER A 212 12.09 -1.55 -8.39
C SER A 212 12.79 -2.67 -9.15
N GLU A 213 12.03 -3.31 -10.02
CA GLU A 213 12.49 -4.45 -10.80
C GLU A 213 13.70 -4.10 -11.68
N GLY A 214 13.69 -2.95 -12.34
CA GLY A 214 14.78 -2.57 -13.23
C GLY A 214 15.94 -1.87 -12.54
N LYS A 215 15.64 -0.95 -11.64
CA LYS A 215 16.64 -0.06 -11.03
C LYS A 215 17.17 -0.57 -9.70
N GLY A 216 16.42 -1.43 -9.01
CA GLY A 216 16.78 -1.85 -7.66
C GLY A 216 16.65 -0.71 -6.66
N MET A 217 17.33 -0.84 -5.54
CA MET A 217 17.41 0.23 -4.52
C MET A 217 18.48 1.24 -4.92
N ARG A 218 18.25 2.51 -4.62
CA ARG A 218 19.30 3.52 -4.75
C ARG A 218 20.43 3.21 -3.77
N ARG A 219 21.64 3.62 -4.18
CA ARG A 219 22.86 3.29 -3.42
C ARG A 219 22.78 3.76 -1.96
N LEU A 220 22.34 4.98 -1.72
CA LEU A 220 22.28 5.51 -0.34
C LEU A 220 21.27 4.75 0.52
N VAL A 221 20.17 4.30 -0.07
CA VAL A 221 19.17 3.52 0.65
C VAL A 221 19.77 2.16 1.02
N GLU A 222 20.40 1.51 0.07
CA GLU A 222 21.04 0.20 0.32
C GLU A 222 22.12 0.32 1.38
N GLU A 223 22.96 1.35 1.32
CA GLU A 223 24.05 1.56 2.28
C GLU A 223 23.52 1.82 3.70
N SER A 224 22.30 2.33 3.82
CA SER A 224 21.68 2.58 5.13
C SER A 224 21.20 1.30 5.81
N CYS A 225 21.03 0.21 5.06
CA CYS A 225 20.53 -1.05 5.60
C CYS A 225 21.58 -1.72 6.49
N ASP A 226 21.12 -2.39 7.55
CA ASP A 226 22.00 -3.19 8.42
C ASP A 226 22.60 -4.36 7.67
N MET A 227 21.84 -4.96 6.75
CA MET A 227 22.33 -6.07 5.93
C MET A 227 21.53 -6.14 4.64
N THR A 228 22.06 -6.88 3.69
CA THR A 228 21.31 -7.22 2.47
C THR A 228 21.19 -8.73 2.37
N VAL A 229 20.04 -9.16 1.84
CA VAL A 229 19.77 -10.58 1.60
C VAL A 229 19.22 -10.74 0.19
N ARG A 230 19.21 -11.95 -0.30
CA ARG A 230 18.66 -12.26 -1.61
C ARG A 230 17.61 -13.36 -1.51
N LEU A 231 16.73 -13.39 -2.50
CA LEU A 231 15.83 -14.52 -2.70
C LEU A 231 16.58 -15.59 -3.50
N PRO A 232 16.55 -16.85 -3.07
CA PRO A 232 17.21 -17.91 -3.83
C PRO A 232 16.37 -18.29 -5.05
N ILE A 233 16.68 -17.69 -6.20
CA ILE A 233 16.03 -18.01 -7.46
C ILE A 233 17.04 -18.66 -8.42
N SER A 234 16.52 -19.42 -9.39
CA SER A 234 17.39 -20.09 -10.36
C SER A 234 18.02 -19.04 -11.29
N GLY A 235 19.17 -19.37 -11.85
CA GLY A 235 19.87 -18.46 -12.76
C GLY A 235 19.19 -18.31 -14.13
N ARG A 236 18.08 -18.97 -14.36
CA ARG A 236 17.36 -18.87 -15.64
C ARG A 236 16.52 -17.60 -15.76
N VAL A 237 16.27 -16.90 -14.66
CA VAL A 237 15.58 -15.61 -14.67
C VAL A 237 16.43 -14.59 -13.91
N GLU A 238 16.41 -13.35 -14.39
CA GLU A 238 17.20 -12.29 -13.77
C GLU A 238 16.58 -11.80 -12.46
N SER A 239 15.27 -11.70 -12.42
CA SER A 239 14.55 -11.17 -11.26
C SER A 239 13.09 -11.62 -11.30
N LEU A 240 12.39 -11.37 -10.20
CA LEU A 240 10.95 -11.56 -10.11
C LEU A 240 10.28 -10.18 -10.15
N ASN A 241 9.03 -10.15 -10.58
CA ASN A 241 8.20 -8.97 -10.44
C ASN A 241 8.23 -8.51 -8.98
N VAL A 242 8.26 -7.19 -8.75
CA VAL A 242 8.45 -6.65 -7.40
C VAL A 242 7.34 -7.08 -6.44
N SER A 243 6.08 -7.19 -6.91
CA SER A 243 5.01 -7.60 -6.01
C SER A 243 5.12 -9.08 -5.63
N THR A 244 5.59 -9.91 -6.55
CA THR A 244 5.85 -11.32 -6.28
C THR A 244 7.00 -11.47 -5.27
N ALA A 245 8.09 -10.76 -5.50
CA ALA A 245 9.24 -10.79 -4.59
C ALA A 245 8.84 -10.31 -3.19
N ALA A 246 8.02 -9.26 -3.13
CA ALA A 246 7.53 -8.73 -1.85
C ALA A 246 6.70 -9.78 -1.11
N ALA A 247 5.82 -10.49 -1.81
CA ALA A 247 4.98 -11.51 -1.18
C ALA A 247 5.83 -12.63 -0.57
N ILE A 248 6.85 -13.06 -1.29
CA ILE A 248 7.74 -14.12 -0.80
C ILE A 248 8.51 -13.63 0.43
N ALA A 249 9.06 -12.42 0.37
CA ALA A 249 9.83 -11.87 1.49
C ALA A 249 8.95 -11.69 2.73
N LEU A 250 7.74 -11.18 2.54
CA LEU A 250 6.79 -10.97 3.66
C LEU A 250 6.36 -12.31 4.26
N TYR A 251 6.10 -13.29 3.43
CA TYR A 251 5.78 -14.65 3.92
C TYR A 251 6.93 -15.17 4.79
N GLU A 252 8.16 -15.01 4.30
CA GLU A 252 9.32 -15.52 5.01
C GLU A 252 9.51 -14.84 6.37
N VAL A 253 9.41 -13.50 6.44
CA VAL A 253 9.60 -12.80 7.72
C VAL A 253 8.43 -12.95 8.66
N SER A 254 7.26 -13.33 8.18
CA SER A 254 6.10 -13.57 9.03
C SER A 254 6.15 -14.92 9.74
N LYS A 255 7.00 -15.83 9.27
CA LYS A 255 7.18 -17.12 9.96
C LYS A 255 7.94 -16.93 11.27
N LYS A 256 7.49 -17.58 12.33
CA LYS A 256 8.13 -17.55 13.64
C LYS A 256 8.56 -18.96 14.06
#